data_3a6b3a8e202f2932ec6b4fabe1ac2b9d
#
_entry.id   3a6b3a8e202f2932ec6b4fabe1ac2b9d
#
_cell.length_a   1.000
_cell.length_b   1.000
_cell.length_c   1.000
_cell.angle_alpha   90.00
_cell.angle_beta   90.00
_cell.angle_gamma   90.00
#
_symmetry.space_group_name_H-M   'P 1'
#
loop_
_entity.id
_entity.type
_entity.pdbx_description
1 polymer ?
#
loop_
_entity_poly.entity_id
_entity_poly.type
_entity_poly.pdbx_seq_one_letter_code
_entity_poly.pdbx_strand_id
1 'polypeptide(L)'
;MGQGEQQAASKRGGYRKGEESRQRILEVAIAEFGRVGYSAATTRAIAQGAGATLPALQYYFGGKEGLYRACAEEIAARFVALTLDPAQAAAEALLAGETNLRAALKRTMAAVARAMTGADSAGLWGAFVSRELLAPGPAFDVMLERLFAPGIDLIAAMIARIQGREGADEPARIRAMLMIASLTAFQSGRAVALRVFGWNDVGPGQLAAITAALDAEIDAL
;
A
#
# COMPACT_ATOMS: atom_id res chain seq x y z
N MET A 1 12.87 -6.11 -46.72
CA MET A 1 12.96 -6.25 -45.24
C MET A 1 12.58 -4.93 -44.55
N GLY A 2 11.39 -4.41 -44.63
CA GLY A 2 11.10 -3.08 -44.09
C GLY A 2 9.67 -2.86 -43.57
N GLN A 3 8.70 -3.62 -44.05
CA GLN A 3 7.28 -3.37 -43.67
C GLN A 3 6.89 -4.06 -42.34
N GLY A 4 7.47 -5.19 -42.00
CA GLY A 4 7.20 -5.91 -40.74
C GLY A 4 7.75 -5.20 -39.51
N GLU A 5 8.92 -4.57 -39.61
CA GLU A 5 9.55 -3.82 -38.51
C GLU A 5 8.84 -2.49 -38.22
N GLN A 6 8.38 -1.79 -39.23
CA GLN A 6 7.61 -0.55 -39.05
C GLN A 6 6.23 -0.81 -38.43
N GLN A 7 5.56 -1.93 -38.79
CA GLN A 7 4.28 -2.32 -38.21
C GLN A 7 4.41 -2.78 -36.76
N ALA A 8 5.52 -3.47 -36.40
CA ALA A 8 5.83 -3.87 -35.03
C ALA A 8 6.18 -2.65 -34.15
N ALA A 9 6.92 -1.67 -34.67
CA ALA A 9 7.24 -0.43 -33.98
C ALA A 9 6.00 0.44 -33.74
N SER A 10 5.09 0.54 -34.72
CA SER A 10 3.82 1.28 -34.60
C SER A 10 2.88 0.64 -33.57
N LYS A 11 2.78 -0.70 -33.53
CA LYS A 11 1.98 -1.43 -32.53
C LYS A 11 2.56 -1.26 -31.12
N ARG A 12 3.89 -1.29 -30.94
CA ARG A 12 4.57 -1.04 -29.65
C ARG A 12 4.35 0.40 -29.18
N GLY A 13 4.41 1.38 -30.08
CA GLY A 13 4.12 2.78 -29.77
C GLY A 13 2.68 3.03 -29.33
N GLY A 14 1.73 2.41 -29.98
CA GLY A 14 0.31 2.47 -29.62
C GLY A 14 -0.01 1.81 -28.27
N TYR A 15 0.59 0.66 -28.00
CA TYR A 15 0.45 -0.05 -26.71
C TYR A 15 1.02 0.76 -25.55
N ARG A 16 2.24 1.32 -25.71
CA ARG A 16 2.86 2.16 -24.68
C ARG A 16 2.07 3.43 -24.37
N LYS A 17 1.54 4.11 -25.40
CA LYS A 17 0.69 5.29 -25.21
C LYS A 17 -0.63 4.95 -24.53
N GLY A 18 -1.18 3.76 -24.77
CA GLY A 18 -2.36 3.24 -24.08
C GLY A 18 -2.11 3.02 -22.60
N GLU A 19 -0.98 2.38 -22.25
CA GLU A 19 -0.60 2.12 -20.86
C GLU A 19 -0.29 3.42 -20.10
N GLU A 20 0.40 4.37 -20.71
CA GLU A 20 0.62 5.70 -20.14
C GLU A 20 -0.68 6.45 -19.86
N SER A 21 -1.69 6.30 -20.74
CA SER A 21 -3.01 6.90 -20.53
C SER A 21 -3.77 6.24 -19.40
N ARG A 22 -3.74 4.91 -19.34
CA ARG A 22 -4.35 4.12 -18.26
C ARG A 22 -3.75 4.52 -16.90
N GLN A 23 -2.41 4.62 -16.82
CA GLN A 23 -1.70 4.99 -15.60
C GLN A 23 -2.06 6.40 -15.12
N ARG A 24 -2.11 7.40 -16.03
CA ARG A 24 -2.55 8.76 -15.66
C ARG A 24 -3.97 8.80 -15.12
N ILE A 25 -4.89 8.00 -15.70
CA ILE A 25 -6.27 7.93 -15.19
C ILE A 25 -6.26 7.36 -13.76
N LEU A 26 -5.47 6.32 -13.47
CA LEU A 26 -5.35 5.74 -12.13
C LEU A 26 -4.82 6.75 -11.11
N GLU A 27 -3.77 7.49 -11.43
CA GLU A 27 -3.18 8.48 -10.53
C GLU A 27 -4.18 9.58 -10.15
N VAL A 28 -4.88 10.14 -11.16
CA VAL A 28 -5.92 11.15 -10.92
C VAL A 28 -7.09 10.55 -10.15
N ALA A 29 -7.48 9.31 -10.44
CA ALA A 29 -8.58 8.65 -9.77
C ALA A 29 -8.25 8.37 -8.28
N ILE A 30 -7.06 7.90 -7.97
CA ILE A 30 -6.60 7.68 -6.59
C ILE A 30 -6.68 8.99 -5.79
N ALA A 31 -6.16 10.09 -6.35
CA ALA A 31 -6.21 11.40 -5.71
C ALA A 31 -7.65 11.89 -5.52
N GLU A 32 -8.50 11.79 -6.53
CA GLU A 32 -9.89 12.27 -6.48
C GLU A 32 -10.73 11.43 -5.52
N PHE A 33 -10.64 10.10 -5.58
CA PHE A 33 -11.32 9.22 -4.63
C PHE A 33 -10.83 9.42 -3.18
N GLY A 34 -9.53 9.61 -2.98
CA GLY A 34 -8.98 9.95 -1.68
C GLY A 34 -9.51 11.30 -1.16
N ARG A 35 -9.66 12.30 -2.03
CA ARG A 35 -10.12 13.64 -1.66
C ARG A 35 -11.61 13.68 -1.31
N VAL A 36 -12.50 13.13 -2.15
CA VAL A 36 -13.96 13.29 -2.01
C VAL A 36 -14.70 11.99 -1.68
N GLY A 37 -14.05 10.84 -1.76
CA GLY A 37 -14.65 9.51 -1.55
C GLY A 37 -15.32 8.95 -2.80
N TYR A 38 -15.67 7.65 -2.70
CA TYR A 38 -16.30 6.93 -3.83
C TYR A 38 -17.58 7.61 -4.31
N SER A 39 -18.51 7.93 -3.41
CA SER A 39 -19.85 8.42 -3.79
C SER A 39 -19.81 9.77 -4.52
N ALA A 40 -19.00 10.73 -4.05
CA ALA A 40 -18.95 12.08 -4.58
C ALA A 40 -18.08 12.23 -5.84
N ALA A 41 -17.06 11.37 -6.04
CA ALA A 41 -16.22 11.40 -7.22
C ALA A 41 -17.01 11.09 -8.50
N THR A 42 -16.68 11.75 -9.60
CA THR A 42 -17.30 11.49 -10.91
C THR A 42 -16.28 11.07 -11.95
N THR A 43 -16.63 10.10 -12.79
CA THR A 43 -15.77 9.67 -13.91
C THR A 43 -15.47 10.81 -14.90
N ARG A 44 -16.36 11.79 -15.00
CA ARG A 44 -16.15 12.99 -15.84
C ARG A 44 -15.02 13.86 -15.29
N ALA A 45 -15.02 14.15 -13.98
CA ALA A 45 -13.97 14.92 -13.34
C ALA A 45 -12.61 14.20 -13.44
N ILE A 46 -12.60 12.89 -13.20
CA ILE A 46 -11.39 12.07 -13.31
C ILE A 46 -10.85 12.06 -14.74
N ALA A 47 -11.69 11.80 -15.74
CA ALA A 47 -11.29 11.81 -17.15
C ALA A 47 -10.72 13.19 -17.55
N GLN A 48 -11.39 14.27 -17.17
CA GLN A 48 -10.93 15.64 -17.42
C GLN A 48 -9.57 15.90 -16.77
N GLY A 49 -9.40 15.56 -15.49
CA GLY A 49 -8.13 15.73 -14.76
C GLY A 49 -6.98 14.91 -15.36
N ALA A 50 -7.28 13.73 -15.93
CA ALA A 50 -6.30 12.86 -16.58
C ALA A 50 -6.00 13.24 -18.04
N GLY A 51 -6.68 14.24 -18.61
CA GLY A 51 -6.61 14.55 -20.05
C GLY A 51 -7.07 13.37 -20.91
N ALA A 52 -8.02 12.58 -20.42
CA ALA A 52 -8.59 11.41 -21.08
C ALA A 52 -10.06 11.64 -21.46
N THR A 53 -10.60 10.77 -22.31
CA THR A 53 -12.02 10.79 -22.67
C THR A 53 -12.82 9.81 -21.81
N LEU A 54 -14.13 10.05 -21.64
CA LEU A 54 -15.01 9.09 -20.97
C LEU A 54 -15.04 7.72 -21.65
N PRO A 55 -15.09 7.61 -23.00
CA PRO A 55 -14.95 6.32 -23.68
C PRO A 55 -13.63 5.58 -23.35
N ALA A 56 -12.52 6.29 -23.23
CA ALA A 56 -11.24 5.69 -22.84
C ALA A 56 -11.30 5.13 -21.40
N LEU A 57 -11.85 5.90 -20.46
CA LEU A 57 -12.06 5.42 -19.10
C LEU A 57 -12.98 4.19 -19.06
N GLN A 58 -14.07 4.22 -19.80
CA GLN A 58 -14.98 3.08 -19.91
C GLN A 58 -14.30 1.85 -20.51
N TYR A 59 -13.47 2.04 -21.53
CA TYR A 59 -12.70 0.97 -22.17
C TYR A 59 -11.71 0.31 -21.22
N TYR A 60 -10.94 1.10 -20.45
CA TYR A 60 -9.91 0.56 -19.57
C TYR A 60 -10.46 -0.05 -18.28
N PHE A 61 -11.54 0.50 -17.74
CA PHE A 61 -11.98 0.19 -16.37
C PHE A 61 -13.44 -0.28 -16.28
N GLY A 62 -14.21 -0.24 -17.34
CA GLY A 62 -15.61 -0.66 -17.32
C GLY A 62 -16.56 0.29 -16.58
N GLY A 63 -16.05 1.44 -16.07
CA GLY A 63 -16.84 2.42 -15.34
C GLY A 63 -16.24 2.82 -13.98
N LYS A 64 -17.05 3.48 -13.14
CA LYS A 64 -16.61 4.05 -11.87
C LYS A 64 -16.17 2.98 -10.88
N GLU A 65 -16.93 1.90 -10.73
CA GLU A 65 -16.62 0.82 -9.79
C GLU A 65 -15.35 0.08 -10.20
N GLY A 66 -15.23 -0.31 -11.48
CA GLY A 66 -14.02 -0.95 -11.99
C GLY A 66 -12.78 -0.07 -11.85
N LEU A 67 -12.91 1.24 -12.08
CA LEU A 67 -11.84 2.20 -11.82
C LEU A 67 -11.47 2.26 -10.34
N TYR A 68 -12.46 2.26 -9.44
CA TYR A 68 -12.21 2.29 -8.00
C TYR A 68 -11.48 1.03 -7.51
N ARG A 69 -11.90 -0.14 -7.99
CA ARG A 69 -11.20 -1.42 -7.72
C ARG A 69 -9.78 -1.42 -8.28
N ALA A 70 -9.60 -0.92 -9.51
CA ALA A 70 -8.27 -0.80 -10.11
C ALA A 70 -7.34 0.15 -9.34
N CYS A 71 -7.89 1.21 -8.72
CA CYS A 71 -7.12 2.06 -7.81
C CYS A 71 -6.63 1.29 -6.58
N ALA A 72 -7.48 0.47 -5.97
CA ALA A 72 -7.09 -0.38 -4.83
C ALA A 72 -6.04 -1.42 -5.22
N GLU A 73 -6.18 -2.05 -6.38
CA GLU A 73 -5.18 -2.99 -6.93
C GLU A 73 -3.81 -2.31 -7.13
N GLU A 74 -3.81 -1.11 -7.69
CA GLU A 74 -2.59 -0.32 -7.90
C GLU A 74 -1.93 0.06 -6.59
N ILE A 75 -2.71 0.54 -5.59
CA ILE A 75 -2.21 0.87 -4.26
C ILE A 75 -1.61 -0.36 -3.59
N ALA A 76 -2.31 -1.49 -3.63
CA ALA A 76 -1.82 -2.74 -3.06
C ALA A 76 -0.52 -3.20 -3.75
N ALA A 77 -0.45 -3.14 -5.08
CA ALA A 77 0.74 -3.51 -5.84
C ALA A 77 1.95 -2.63 -5.49
N ARG A 78 1.75 -1.31 -5.37
CA ARG A 78 2.83 -0.38 -4.95
C ARG A 78 3.30 -0.63 -3.53
N PHE A 79 2.37 -0.86 -2.59
CA PHE A 79 2.72 -1.18 -1.20
C PHE A 79 3.50 -2.48 -1.11
N VAL A 80 3.03 -3.53 -1.80
CA VAL A 80 3.72 -4.82 -1.87
C VAL A 80 5.12 -4.64 -2.46
N ALA A 81 5.28 -3.89 -3.54
CA ALA A 81 6.60 -3.63 -4.13
C ALA A 81 7.57 -2.95 -3.16
N LEU A 82 7.10 -2.06 -2.28
CA LEU A 82 7.91 -1.39 -1.27
C LEU A 82 8.30 -2.30 -0.09
N THR A 83 7.56 -3.38 0.14
CA THR A 83 7.74 -4.29 1.28
C THR A 83 8.17 -5.70 0.87
N LEU A 84 8.30 -5.98 -0.43
CA LEU A 84 8.48 -7.31 -0.99
C LEU A 84 9.72 -8.03 -0.46
N ASP A 85 10.91 -7.41 -0.60
CA ASP A 85 12.17 -8.06 -0.24
C ASP A 85 12.22 -8.47 1.25
N PRO A 86 11.92 -7.58 2.22
CA PRO A 86 11.90 -7.99 3.62
C PRO A 86 10.77 -8.97 3.95
N ALA A 87 9.62 -8.92 3.25
CA ALA A 87 8.53 -9.87 3.46
C ALA A 87 8.90 -11.28 2.93
N GLN A 88 9.55 -11.38 1.78
CA GLN A 88 10.05 -12.65 1.24
C GLN A 88 11.13 -13.25 2.15
N ALA A 89 12.12 -12.46 2.56
CA ALA A 89 13.15 -12.90 3.48
C ALA A 89 12.56 -13.37 4.83
N ALA A 90 11.51 -12.72 5.33
CA ALA A 90 10.80 -13.14 6.54
C ALA A 90 10.06 -14.48 6.35
N ALA A 91 9.40 -14.67 5.21
CA ALA A 91 8.72 -15.94 4.89
C ALA A 91 9.72 -17.09 4.75
N GLU A 92 10.85 -16.86 4.08
CA GLU A 92 11.94 -17.84 3.97
C GLU A 92 12.52 -18.22 5.34
N ALA A 93 12.78 -17.23 6.20
CA ALA A 93 13.28 -17.45 7.57
C ALA A 93 12.30 -18.28 8.43
N LEU A 94 11.00 -18.02 8.28
CA LEU A 94 9.95 -18.83 8.94
C LEU A 94 9.96 -20.29 8.46
N LEU A 95 10.06 -20.51 7.15
CA LEU A 95 10.09 -21.86 6.56
C LEU A 95 11.36 -22.63 6.94
N ALA A 96 12.50 -21.93 6.99
CA ALA A 96 13.78 -22.51 7.39
C ALA A 96 13.89 -22.78 8.90
N GLY A 97 12.94 -22.33 9.71
CA GLY A 97 13.00 -22.45 11.17
C GLY A 97 14.12 -21.63 11.81
N GLU A 98 14.50 -20.51 11.20
CA GLU A 98 15.59 -19.66 11.68
C GLU A 98 15.31 -19.11 13.08
N THR A 99 16.36 -18.97 13.86
CA THR A 99 16.30 -18.46 15.25
C THR A 99 16.22 -16.94 15.35
N ASN A 100 16.61 -16.21 14.28
CA ASN A 100 16.68 -14.74 14.31
C ASN A 100 15.45 -14.06 13.70
N LEU A 101 14.26 -14.54 14.04
CA LEU A 101 12.99 -13.99 13.53
C LEU A 101 12.71 -12.57 14.02
N ARG A 102 13.26 -12.15 15.19
CA ARG A 102 13.14 -10.75 15.64
C ARG A 102 13.79 -9.78 14.65
N ALA A 103 14.98 -10.09 14.14
CA ALA A 103 15.62 -9.23 13.14
C ALA A 103 14.84 -9.21 11.80
N ALA A 104 14.24 -10.33 11.40
CA ALA A 104 13.37 -10.36 10.23
C ALA A 104 12.11 -9.50 10.44
N LEU A 105 11.46 -9.60 11.60
CA LEU A 105 10.29 -8.79 11.95
C LEU A 105 10.62 -7.30 11.99
N LYS A 106 11.75 -6.90 12.58
CA LYS A 106 12.23 -5.50 12.58
C LYS A 106 12.40 -4.96 11.16
N ARG A 107 13.06 -5.70 10.27
CA ARG A 107 13.20 -5.30 8.86
C ARG A 107 11.86 -5.16 8.15
N THR A 108 10.94 -6.09 8.37
CA THR A 108 9.59 -6.04 7.81
C THR A 108 8.82 -4.82 8.31
N MET A 109 8.81 -4.58 9.62
CA MET A 109 8.12 -3.44 10.22
C MET A 109 8.74 -2.09 9.80
N ALA A 110 10.07 -2.01 9.64
CA ALA A 110 10.73 -0.83 9.10
C ALA A 110 10.33 -0.55 7.65
N ALA A 111 10.15 -1.59 6.82
CA ALA A 111 9.65 -1.43 5.46
C ALA A 111 8.18 -0.98 5.44
N VAL A 112 7.34 -1.56 6.28
CA VAL A 112 5.93 -1.15 6.45
C VAL A 112 5.86 0.31 6.92
N ALA A 113 6.65 0.70 7.94
CA ALA A 113 6.71 2.08 8.43
C ALA A 113 7.08 3.05 7.30
N ARG A 114 8.12 2.74 6.52
CA ARG A 114 8.55 3.54 5.37
C ARG A 114 7.46 3.63 4.30
N ALA A 115 6.81 2.51 3.97
CA ALA A 115 5.74 2.48 2.99
C ALA A 115 4.50 3.28 3.46
N MET A 116 4.19 3.31 4.75
CA MET A 116 3.04 4.04 5.29
C MET A 116 3.32 5.53 5.51
N THR A 117 4.53 5.92 5.86
CA THR A 117 4.85 7.31 6.25
C THR A 117 5.63 8.09 5.20
N GLY A 118 6.12 7.45 4.14
CA GLY A 118 6.84 8.09 3.05
C GLY A 118 6.02 9.16 2.32
N ALA A 119 6.69 10.12 1.70
CA ALA A 119 6.07 11.28 1.06
C ALA A 119 5.00 10.89 0.02
N ASP A 120 5.27 9.85 -0.78
CA ASP A 120 4.33 9.38 -1.81
C ASP A 120 3.09 8.71 -1.21
N SER A 121 3.23 8.00 -0.10
CA SER A 121 2.13 7.29 0.56
C SER A 121 1.25 8.20 1.40
N ALA A 122 1.83 9.18 2.07
CA ALA A 122 1.08 10.10 2.93
C ALA A 122 0.16 11.05 2.12
N GLY A 123 0.50 11.34 0.86
CA GLY A 123 -0.21 12.30 0.04
C GLY A 123 -1.29 11.72 -0.88
N LEU A 124 -0.99 10.68 -1.63
CA LEU A 124 -1.83 10.24 -2.75
C LEU A 124 -2.79 9.10 -2.40
N TRP A 125 -2.34 8.09 -1.67
CA TRP A 125 -3.13 6.87 -1.41
C TRP A 125 -3.55 6.69 0.05
N GLY A 126 -2.87 7.35 1.00
CA GLY A 126 -3.25 7.27 2.41
C GLY A 126 -4.69 7.70 2.67
N ALA A 127 -5.15 8.76 2.01
CA ALA A 127 -6.53 9.23 2.12
C ALA A 127 -7.53 8.23 1.51
N PHE A 128 -7.20 7.58 0.39
CA PHE A 128 -8.01 6.53 -0.22
C PHE A 128 -8.16 5.34 0.74
N VAL A 129 -7.03 4.82 1.24
CA VAL A 129 -7.00 3.70 2.19
C VAL A 129 -7.78 4.03 3.47
N SER A 130 -7.54 5.20 4.07
CA SER A 130 -8.24 5.61 5.28
C SER A 130 -9.76 5.69 5.11
N ARG A 131 -10.23 6.18 3.95
CA ARG A 131 -11.68 6.22 3.66
C ARG A 131 -12.27 4.83 3.53
N GLU A 132 -11.59 3.94 2.83
CA GLU A 132 -12.06 2.56 2.63
C GLU A 132 -12.08 1.76 3.94
N LEU A 133 -11.15 2.03 4.87
CA LEU A 133 -11.15 1.44 6.20
C LEU A 133 -12.28 1.97 7.10
N LEU A 134 -12.63 3.26 6.97
CA LEU A 134 -13.70 3.89 7.77
C LEU A 134 -15.10 3.56 7.25
N ALA A 135 -15.25 3.41 5.95
CA ALA A 135 -16.52 3.11 5.29
C ALA A 135 -16.26 2.14 4.13
N PRO A 136 -16.22 0.82 4.42
CA PRO A 136 -15.94 -0.20 3.42
C PRO A 136 -16.83 -0.08 2.19
N GLY A 137 -16.22 -0.01 1.02
CA GLY A 137 -16.86 0.13 -0.27
C GLY A 137 -16.42 -0.96 -1.25
N PRO A 138 -16.57 -0.73 -2.58
CA PRO A 138 -16.28 -1.75 -3.60
C PRO A 138 -14.83 -2.23 -3.68
N ALA A 139 -13.89 -1.50 -3.05
CA ALA A 139 -12.46 -1.83 -3.07
C ALA A 139 -11.98 -2.55 -1.80
N PHE A 140 -12.81 -2.64 -0.75
CA PHE A 140 -12.41 -3.19 0.54
C PHE A 140 -11.90 -4.63 0.43
N ASP A 141 -12.63 -5.51 -0.25
CA ASP A 141 -12.25 -6.92 -0.40
C ASP A 141 -10.92 -7.05 -1.14
N VAL A 142 -10.70 -6.25 -2.19
CA VAL A 142 -9.42 -6.22 -2.92
C VAL A 142 -8.26 -5.87 -2.00
N MET A 143 -8.44 -4.85 -1.15
CA MET A 143 -7.41 -4.43 -0.19
C MET A 143 -7.22 -5.45 0.93
N LEU A 144 -8.30 -6.05 1.40
CA LEU A 144 -8.24 -7.11 2.42
C LEU A 144 -7.43 -8.30 1.92
N GLU A 145 -7.75 -8.81 0.73
CA GLU A 145 -7.14 -10.03 0.17
C GLU A 145 -5.70 -9.81 -0.29
N ARG A 146 -5.41 -8.64 -0.89
CA ARG A 146 -4.09 -8.40 -1.51
C ARG A 146 -3.10 -7.67 -0.63
N LEU A 147 -3.56 -7.00 0.42
CA LEU A 147 -2.71 -6.16 1.26
C LEU A 147 -2.81 -6.52 2.74
N PHE A 148 -4.01 -6.41 3.35
CA PHE A 148 -4.12 -6.47 4.80
C PHE A 148 -3.94 -7.89 5.34
N ALA A 149 -4.69 -8.87 4.84
CA ALA A 149 -4.66 -10.22 5.38
C ALA A 149 -3.28 -10.89 5.23
N PRO A 150 -2.63 -10.88 4.04
CA PRO A 150 -1.30 -11.47 3.90
C PRO A 150 -0.23 -10.83 4.78
N GLY A 151 -0.26 -9.49 4.91
CA GLY A 151 0.68 -8.75 5.75
C GLY A 151 0.50 -9.05 7.22
N ILE A 152 -0.75 -9.06 7.71
CA ILE A 152 -1.09 -9.39 9.10
C ILE A 152 -0.69 -10.82 9.42
N ASP A 153 -1.00 -11.77 8.55
CA ASP A 153 -0.69 -13.19 8.76
C ASP A 153 0.81 -13.46 8.80
N LEU A 154 1.60 -12.83 7.95
CA LEU A 154 3.06 -12.95 7.97
C LEU A 154 3.65 -12.42 9.28
N ILE A 155 3.26 -11.21 9.70
CA ILE A 155 3.72 -10.60 10.95
C ILE A 155 3.28 -11.44 12.15
N ALA A 156 2.03 -11.91 12.16
CA ALA A 156 1.49 -12.75 13.23
C ALA A 156 2.22 -14.09 13.33
N ALA A 157 2.56 -14.71 12.20
CA ALA A 157 3.34 -15.96 12.18
C ALA A 157 4.74 -15.76 12.78
N MET A 158 5.41 -14.65 12.46
CA MET A 158 6.70 -14.32 13.08
C MET A 158 6.56 -14.09 14.59
N ILE A 159 5.55 -13.35 15.04
CA ILE A 159 5.28 -13.08 16.46
C ILE A 159 5.01 -14.40 17.20
N ALA A 160 4.14 -15.25 16.70
CA ALA A 160 3.83 -16.55 17.31
C ALA A 160 5.10 -17.41 17.46
N ARG A 161 5.89 -17.49 16.41
CA ARG A 161 7.14 -18.28 16.42
C ARG A 161 8.18 -17.71 17.39
N ILE A 162 8.34 -16.39 17.48
CA ILE A 162 9.22 -15.72 18.47
C ILE A 162 8.80 -16.08 19.89
N GLN A 163 7.51 -16.25 20.14
CA GLN A 163 6.94 -16.61 21.44
C GLN A 163 6.83 -18.13 21.67
N GLY A 164 7.46 -18.94 20.81
CA GLY A 164 7.47 -20.41 20.95
C GLY A 164 6.13 -21.09 20.63
N ARG A 165 5.23 -20.41 19.88
CA ARG A 165 3.93 -20.95 19.47
C ARG A 165 3.95 -21.39 18.01
N GLU A 166 3.07 -22.32 17.65
CA GLU A 166 2.92 -22.79 16.28
C GLU A 166 1.77 -22.04 15.58
N GLY A 167 2.08 -21.42 14.43
CA GLY A 167 1.12 -20.74 13.59
C GLY A 167 0.67 -19.37 14.10
N ALA A 168 0.00 -18.62 13.22
CA ALA A 168 -0.56 -17.31 13.51
C ALA A 168 -1.91 -17.45 14.23
N ASP A 169 -1.90 -17.53 15.56
CA ASP A 169 -3.10 -17.55 16.40
C ASP A 169 -3.73 -16.17 16.56
N GLU A 170 -4.91 -16.10 17.18
CA GLU A 170 -5.65 -14.86 17.38
C GLU A 170 -4.85 -13.82 18.20
N PRO A 171 -4.20 -14.17 19.34
CA PRO A 171 -3.35 -13.21 20.06
C PRO A 171 -2.21 -12.64 19.22
N ALA A 172 -1.57 -13.45 18.37
CA ALA A 172 -0.53 -12.98 17.47
C ALA A 172 -1.06 -12.05 16.38
N ARG A 173 -2.23 -12.35 15.80
CA ARG A 173 -2.91 -11.45 14.84
C ARG A 173 -3.32 -10.13 15.47
N ILE A 174 -3.87 -10.15 16.68
CA ILE A 174 -4.19 -8.91 17.42
C ILE A 174 -2.93 -8.07 17.61
N ARG A 175 -1.82 -8.67 18.04
CA ARG A 175 -0.56 -7.95 18.21
C ARG A 175 -0.01 -7.39 16.90
N ALA A 176 -0.05 -8.16 15.83
CA ALA A 176 0.32 -7.71 14.48
C ALA A 176 -0.51 -6.50 14.04
N MET A 177 -1.83 -6.54 14.24
CA MET A 177 -2.73 -5.42 13.95
C MET A 177 -2.40 -4.18 14.79
N LEU A 178 -2.13 -4.33 16.09
CA LEU A 178 -1.75 -3.21 16.96
C LEU A 178 -0.44 -2.56 16.51
N MET A 179 0.56 -3.35 16.15
CA MET A 179 1.83 -2.84 15.64
C MET A 179 1.66 -2.07 14.32
N ILE A 180 0.86 -2.58 13.39
CA ILE A 180 0.54 -1.88 12.13
C ILE A 180 -0.29 -0.62 12.42
N ALA A 181 -1.30 -0.72 13.29
CA ALA A 181 -2.17 0.38 13.65
C ALA A 181 -1.41 1.53 14.32
N SER A 182 -0.36 1.26 15.11
CA SER A 182 0.46 2.31 15.70
C SER A 182 1.08 3.24 14.66
N LEU A 183 1.40 2.74 13.47
CA LEU A 183 1.92 3.52 12.34
C LEU A 183 0.88 4.46 11.72
N THR A 184 -0.42 4.20 11.89
CA THR A 184 -1.47 5.09 11.40
C THR A 184 -1.46 6.45 12.08
N ALA A 185 -0.89 6.55 13.30
CA ALA A 185 -0.67 7.81 13.98
C ALA A 185 0.26 8.75 13.18
N PHE A 186 1.21 8.19 12.44
CA PHE A 186 2.16 8.94 11.60
C PHE A 186 1.71 9.08 10.14
N GLN A 187 0.69 8.35 9.73
CA GLN A 187 0.06 8.44 8.40
C GLN A 187 -1.19 9.31 8.44
N SER A 188 -2.32 8.77 8.92
CA SER A 188 -3.61 9.48 8.98
C SER A 188 -3.65 10.50 10.12
N GLY A 189 -2.96 10.22 11.24
CA GLY A 189 -2.77 11.12 12.38
C GLY A 189 -1.58 12.09 12.24
N ARG A 190 -0.97 12.18 11.03
CA ARG A 190 0.25 12.95 10.77
C ARG A 190 0.24 14.37 11.34
N ALA A 191 -0.87 15.11 11.17
CA ALA A 191 -0.97 16.47 11.66
C ALA A 191 -0.82 16.57 13.20
N VAL A 192 -1.33 15.58 13.94
CA VAL A 192 -1.18 15.50 15.39
C VAL A 192 0.26 15.16 15.74
N ALA A 193 0.83 14.14 15.10
CA ALA A 193 2.21 13.73 15.36
C ALA A 193 3.20 14.87 15.10
N LEU A 194 3.10 15.55 13.96
CA LEU A 194 3.97 16.68 13.63
C LEU A 194 3.91 17.77 14.70
N ARG A 195 2.70 18.10 15.19
CA ARG A 195 2.53 19.14 16.19
C ARG A 195 3.03 18.73 17.59
N VAL A 196 2.74 17.48 18.00
CA VAL A 196 3.17 16.96 19.31
C VAL A 196 4.68 16.90 19.42
N PHE A 197 5.35 16.44 18.36
CA PHE A 197 6.80 16.27 18.35
C PHE A 197 7.58 17.51 17.84
N GLY A 198 6.90 18.56 17.38
CA GLY A 198 7.55 19.73 16.78
C GLY A 198 8.24 19.42 15.44
N TRP A 199 7.75 18.43 14.70
CA TRP A 199 8.33 18.04 13.43
C TRP A 199 7.70 18.85 12.28
N ASN A 200 8.53 19.18 11.29
CA ASN A 200 8.04 19.81 10.06
C ASN A 200 7.51 18.76 9.07
N ASP A 201 8.09 17.57 9.10
CA ASP A 201 7.74 16.43 8.24
C ASP A 201 8.21 15.12 8.88
N VAL A 202 7.80 13.96 8.31
CA VAL A 202 8.36 12.65 8.64
C VAL A 202 9.45 12.32 7.63
N GLY A 203 10.65 12.84 7.90
CA GLY A 203 11.84 12.55 7.11
C GLY A 203 12.61 11.33 7.65
N PRO A 204 13.84 11.07 7.11
CA PRO A 204 14.64 9.92 7.50
C PRO A 204 14.94 9.83 9.00
N GLY A 205 15.20 10.96 9.67
CA GLY A 205 15.48 10.99 11.12
C GLY A 205 14.25 10.62 11.95
N GLN A 206 13.07 11.13 11.58
CA GLN A 206 11.81 10.82 12.24
C GLN A 206 11.41 9.35 12.01
N LEU A 207 11.60 8.85 10.79
CA LEU A 207 11.39 7.44 10.48
C LEU A 207 12.31 6.53 11.32
N ALA A 208 13.57 6.90 11.49
CA ALA A 208 14.50 6.17 12.34
C ALA A 208 14.03 6.14 13.81
N ALA A 209 13.49 7.25 14.34
CA ALA A 209 12.93 7.30 15.68
C ALA A 209 11.66 6.41 15.82
N ILE A 210 10.78 6.43 14.84
CA ILE A 210 9.58 5.57 14.79
C ILE A 210 9.98 4.09 14.78
N THR A 211 10.94 3.72 13.92
CA THR A 211 11.39 2.33 13.81
C THR A 211 12.12 1.87 15.07
N ALA A 212 12.90 2.74 15.73
CA ALA A 212 13.54 2.41 16.99
C ALA A 212 12.51 2.10 18.11
N ALA A 213 11.39 2.82 18.15
CA ALA A 213 10.31 2.52 19.09
C ALA A 213 9.67 1.15 18.80
N LEU A 214 9.40 0.85 17.53
CA LEU A 214 8.90 -0.48 17.11
C LEU A 214 9.89 -1.60 17.42
N ASP A 215 11.19 -1.35 17.23
CA ASP A 215 12.24 -2.32 17.54
C ASP A 215 12.27 -2.68 19.03
N ALA A 216 12.07 -1.69 19.91
CA ALA A 216 11.97 -1.93 21.35
C ALA A 216 10.74 -2.79 21.72
N GLU A 217 9.60 -2.58 21.06
CA GLU A 217 8.42 -3.44 21.24
C GLU A 217 8.67 -4.88 20.75
N ILE A 218 9.40 -5.04 19.63
CA ILE A 218 9.75 -6.35 19.08
C ILE A 218 10.75 -7.07 20.01
N ASP A 219 11.70 -6.35 20.61
CA ASP A 219 12.64 -6.94 21.56
C ASP A 219 11.96 -7.45 22.82
N ALA A 220 10.82 -6.86 23.20
CA ALA A 220 10.02 -7.28 24.34
C ALA A 220 9.05 -8.46 24.06
N LEU A 221 8.98 -8.97 22.82
CA LEU A 221 8.19 -10.16 22.48
C LEU A 221 8.81 -11.43 23.08
#